data_5949a87f944f875f6b5f3f09902ba1ce
#
_entry.id   5949a87f944f875f6b5f3f09902ba1ce
#
_cell.length_a   1.000
_cell.length_b   1.000
_cell.length_c   1.000
_cell.angle_alpha   90.00
_cell.angle_beta   90.00
_cell.angle_gamma   90.00
#
_symmetry.space_group_name_H-M   'P 1'
#
loop_
_entity.id
_entity.type
_entity.pdbx_description
1 polymer ?
#
loop_
_entity_poly.entity_id
_entity_poly.type
_entity_poly.pdbx_seq_one_letter_code
_entity_poly.pdbx_strand_id
1 'polypeptide(L)'
;MTQLRNVGGSPFWSWYGFGSRCCFLLSRSGVLAYTGLKVETNTEYTPQGLEMILGRYAFQCRIDEKAFVHGRGHRKTREQRYYEKLKEYTEKLKEYVKKIWICGPERNSYSKTDHDATFMRMKKDYMGNDQLLPAYNIQIGAADEYIAVIDVKQYRSDMDCFVPLMEKFRELYGFYPKYPVADAGYGSYNNYIYCQEHGMEKYMKFPMYKKETKEKEYHENPFRAVNFKPGPDGTLICPWGKKFRFAYRKAVKGNRYGRQEEYYTCEDCGGCPYKEQCKKPDKNRMVCVNRELSCMYQEVVENLESIHGALLRMNRSIQAEGTFGIIKYDRWYKRVVRRKLKRVSLEIYLVSIGHNLYKFRNKRKRAAIAA
;
A
#
# COMPACT_ATOMS: atom_id res chain seq x y z
N MET A 1 -17.59 -0.56 21.25
CA MET A 1 -17.58 0.62 20.34
C MET A 1 -16.16 0.84 19.86
N THR A 2 -15.77 0.18 18.78
CA THR A 2 -14.42 0.26 18.22
C THR A 2 -14.46 1.29 17.09
N GLN A 3 -13.85 2.44 17.33
CA GLN A 3 -13.63 3.46 16.30
C GLN A 3 -12.70 2.90 15.23
N LEU A 4 -13.20 2.68 14.04
CA LEU A 4 -12.41 2.48 12.83
C LEU A 4 -11.74 3.82 12.46
N ARG A 5 -10.56 4.08 13.02
CA ARG A 5 -9.70 5.19 12.58
C ARG A 5 -8.96 4.78 11.32
N ASN A 6 -9.14 5.59 10.29
CA ASN A 6 -8.42 5.71 9.04
C ASN A 6 -7.01 5.12 9.00
N VAL A 7 -6.81 4.12 8.14
CA VAL A 7 -5.51 3.80 7.56
C VAL A 7 -5.64 3.90 6.04
N GLY A 8 -4.82 4.76 5.49
CA GLY A 8 -4.74 5.36 4.19
C GLY A 8 -5.16 4.60 2.94
N GLY A 9 -5.81 5.32 2.04
CA GLY A 9 -5.85 5.06 0.59
C GLY A 9 -7.17 4.54 0.05
N SER A 10 -8.07 5.46 -0.28
CA SER A 10 -9.07 5.45 -1.35
C SER A 10 -10.40 4.68 -1.34
N PRO A 11 -10.82 3.82 -0.43
CA PRO A 11 -12.27 3.51 -0.40
C PRO A 11 -13.11 4.64 0.20
N PHE A 12 -12.47 5.61 0.88
CA PHE A 12 -13.13 6.71 1.58
C PHE A 12 -13.76 7.76 0.67
N TRP A 13 -13.26 7.96 -0.53
CA TRP A 13 -13.83 8.95 -1.46
C TRP A 13 -15.24 8.58 -1.92
N SER A 14 -15.56 7.30 -2.04
CA SER A 14 -16.91 6.85 -2.37
C SER A 14 -17.88 7.01 -1.17
N TRP A 15 -17.36 6.93 0.06
CA TRP A 15 -18.12 7.13 1.29
C TRP A 15 -18.49 8.59 1.51
N TYR A 16 -17.51 9.50 1.34
CA TYR A 16 -17.79 10.96 1.43
C TYR A 16 -18.81 11.41 0.38
N GLY A 17 -18.68 10.93 -0.84
CA GLY A 17 -19.67 11.23 -1.89
C GLY A 17 -21.06 10.67 -1.60
N PHE A 18 -21.13 9.50 -0.97
CA PHE A 18 -22.40 8.85 -0.66
C PHE A 18 -23.03 9.44 0.60
N GLY A 19 -22.26 9.66 1.65
CA GLY A 19 -22.73 10.36 2.86
C GLY A 19 -23.20 11.78 2.57
N SER A 20 -22.46 12.56 1.77
CA SER A 20 -22.87 13.90 1.33
C SER A 20 -24.15 13.90 0.50
N ARG A 21 -24.34 12.91 -0.40
CA ARG A 21 -25.58 12.80 -1.19
C ARG A 21 -26.77 12.39 -0.33
N CYS A 22 -26.58 11.53 0.63
CA CYS A 22 -27.62 11.13 1.58
C CYS A 22 -28.03 12.31 2.49
N CYS A 23 -27.04 13.03 3.03
CA CYS A 23 -27.28 14.25 3.81
C CYS A 23 -27.96 15.35 2.98
N PHE A 24 -27.54 15.55 1.73
CA PHE A 24 -28.13 16.55 0.85
C PHE A 24 -29.60 16.24 0.51
N LEU A 25 -29.95 14.97 0.31
CA LEU A 25 -31.33 14.55 0.10
C LEU A 25 -32.18 14.68 1.38
N LEU A 26 -31.63 14.30 2.51
CA LEU A 26 -32.27 14.42 3.80
C LEU A 26 -32.51 15.90 4.16
N SER A 27 -31.57 16.80 3.86
CA SER A 27 -31.69 18.22 4.18
C SER A 27 -32.63 18.99 3.22
N ARG A 28 -32.65 18.66 1.92
CA ARG A 28 -33.51 19.34 0.90
C ARG A 28 -34.94 18.85 0.85
N SER A 29 -35.20 17.67 1.38
CA SER A 29 -36.46 16.97 1.05
C SER A 29 -37.58 17.14 2.07
N GLY A 30 -37.40 17.93 3.10
CA GLY A 30 -38.40 17.96 4.17
C GLY A 30 -38.51 16.67 4.99
N VAL A 31 -37.63 15.66 4.75
CA VAL A 31 -37.54 14.45 5.59
C VAL A 31 -37.30 14.86 7.04
N LEU A 32 -36.49 15.89 7.24
CA LEU A 32 -36.23 16.48 8.56
C LEU A 32 -37.47 17.08 9.22
N ALA A 33 -38.33 17.74 8.42
CA ALA A 33 -39.57 18.31 8.94
C ALA A 33 -40.56 17.21 9.39
N TYR A 34 -40.56 16.05 8.73
CA TYR A 34 -41.40 14.92 9.10
C TYR A 34 -40.84 14.04 10.19
N THR A 35 -39.50 13.89 10.30
CA THR A 35 -38.88 12.96 11.26
C THR A 35 -38.42 13.62 12.55
N GLY A 36 -38.41 14.96 12.62
CA GLY A 36 -37.87 15.72 13.75
C GLY A 36 -36.38 15.51 14.00
N LEU A 37 -35.67 14.84 13.10
CA LEU A 37 -34.24 14.54 13.22
C LEU A 37 -33.41 15.68 12.63
N LYS A 38 -32.50 16.22 13.43
CA LYS A 38 -31.44 17.11 12.92
C LYS A 38 -30.41 16.27 12.17
N VAL A 39 -30.34 16.42 10.85
CA VAL A 39 -29.32 15.78 10.02
C VAL A 39 -28.14 16.73 9.89
N GLU A 40 -27.02 16.35 10.49
CA GLU A 40 -25.77 17.09 10.36
C GLU A 40 -25.03 16.66 9.09
N THR A 41 -24.52 17.63 8.34
CA THR A 41 -23.85 17.39 7.05
C THR A 41 -22.57 16.59 7.14
N ASN A 42 -22.00 16.45 8.34
CA ASN A 42 -20.74 15.74 8.62
C ASN A 42 -20.93 14.48 9.48
N THR A 43 -22.14 13.98 9.62
CA THR A 43 -22.45 12.80 10.45
C THR A 43 -22.33 11.54 9.60
N GLU A 44 -21.61 10.54 10.10
CA GLU A 44 -21.54 9.21 9.50
C GLU A 44 -22.80 8.41 9.91
N TYR A 45 -23.55 7.97 8.90
CA TYR A 45 -24.73 7.13 9.13
C TYR A 45 -24.37 5.66 9.12
N THR A 46 -24.85 4.92 10.12
CA THR A 46 -24.81 3.46 10.12
C THR A 46 -26.00 2.89 9.37
N PRO A 47 -25.93 1.64 8.85
CA PRO A 47 -27.09 0.99 8.23
C PRO A 47 -28.33 0.97 9.13
N GLN A 48 -28.13 0.69 10.43
CA GLN A 48 -29.20 0.69 11.42
C GLN A 48 -29.79 2.09 11.63
N GLY A 49 -28.95 3.13 11.63
CA GLY A 49 -29.41 4.52 11.70
C GLY A 49 -30.28 4.92 10.53
N LEU A 50 -29.90 4.52 9.29
CA LEU A 50 -30.72 4.77 8.11
C LEU A 50 -32.01 3.94 8.11
N GLU A 51 -32.01 2.72 8.62
CA GLU A 51 -33.23 1.91 8.80
C GLU A 51 -34.22 2.57 9.77
N MET A 52 -33.71 3.11 10.89
CA MET A 52 -34.54 3.85 11.82
C MET A 52 -35.16 5.09 11.18
N ILE A 53 -34.40 5.84 10.40
CA ILE A 53 -34.89 7.01 9.67
C ILE A 53 -35.95 6.58 8.64
N LEU A 54 -35.69 5.51 7.88
CA LEU A 54 -36.63 4.97 6.90
C LEU A 54 -37.95 4.53 7.54
N GLY A 55 -37.87 3.81 8.69
CA GLY A 55 -39.04 3.37 9.45
C GLY A 55 -39.84 4.54 9.99
N ARG A 56 -39.21 5.56 10.58
CA ARG A 56 -39.90 6.78 11.05
C ARG A 56 -40.57 7.52 9.90
N TYR A 57 -39.89 7.66 8.76
CA TYR A 57 -40.46 8.31 7.58
C TYR A 57 -41.68 7.55 7.06
N ALA A 58 -41.58 6.21 6.96
CA ALA A 58 -42.69 5.37 6.53
C ALA A 58 -43.91 5.52 7.44
N PHE A 59 -43.69 5.53 8.76
CA PHE A 59 -44.76 5.71 9.75
C PHE A 59 -45.45 7.09 9.65
N GLN A 60 -44.64 8.17 9.63
CA GLN A 60 -45.16 9.52 9.61
C GLN A 60 -45.87 9.88 8.30
N CYS A 61 -45.35 9.41 7.17
CA CYS A 61 -45.98 9.63 5.85
C CYS A 61 -47.07 8.58 5.52
N ARG A 62 -47.36 7.65 6.46
CA ARG A 62 -48.34 6.54 6.24
C ARG A 62 -48.07 5.81 4.90
N ILE A 63 -46.77 5.47 4.67
CA ILE A 63 -46.36 4.83 3.44
C ILE A 63 -46.95 3.43 3.32
N ASP A 64 -47.74 3.18 2.28
CA ASP A 64 -48.16 1.85 1.88
C ASP A 64 -47.44 1.47 0.57
N GLU A 65 -46.52 0.54 0.65
CA GLU A 65 -45.75 0.06 -0.53
C GLU A 65 -46.68 -0.57 -1.60
N LYS A 66 -47.85 -1.10 -1.21
CA LYS A 66 -48.83 -1.69 -2.15
C LYS A 66 -49.50 -0.65 -3.03
N ALA A 67 -49.60 0.58 -2.55
CA ALA A 67 -50.19 1.71 -3.26
C ALA A 67 -49.16 2.44 -4.16
N PHE A 68 -47.91 1.95 -4.24
CA PHE A 68 -46.89 2.60 -5.04
C PHE A 68 -47.17 2.52 -6.54
N VAL A 69 -46.98 3.64 -7.18
CA VAL A 69 -47.17 3.75 -8.63
C VAL A 69 -45.85 3.43 -9.33
N HIS A 70 -45.91 2.53 -10.31
CA HIS A 70 -44.75 2.07 -11.08
C HIS A 70 -45.03 2.24 -12.59
N GLY A 71 -43.98 2.42 -13.39
CA GLY A 71 -44.03 2.44 -14.85
C GLY A 71 -43.93 3.81 -15.49
N ARG A 72 -43.86 3.83 -16.83
CA ARG A 72 -43.80 5.06 -17.63
C ARG A 72 -45.18 5.75 -17.66
N GLY A 73 -45.19 7.09 -17.54
CA GLY A 73 -46.42 7.89 -17.60
C GLY A 73 -47.11 8.14 -16.27
N HIS A 74 -46.77 7.44 -15.23
CA HIS A 74 -47.33 7.65 -13.89
C HIS A 74 -46.44 8.57 -13.04
N ARG A 75 -47.03 9.60 -12.43
CA ARG A 75 -46.28 10.50 -11.51
C ARG A 75 -46.30 9.91 -10.11
N LYS A 76 -45.12 9.51 -9.66
CA LYS A 76 -44.90 9.12 -8.26
C LYS A 76 -45.12 10.31 -7.34
N THR A 77 -45.75 10.10 -6.20
CA THR A 77 -45.85 11.11 -5.16
C THR A 77 -44.48 11.52 -4.65
N ARG A 78 -44.39 12.66 -3.97
CA ARG A 78 -43.15 13.15 -3.39
C ARG A 78 -42.65 12.20 -2.31
N GLU A 79 -43.57 11.72 -1.49
CA GLU A 79 -43.33 10.80 -0.38
C GLU A 79 -42.80 9.45 -0.89
N GLN A 80 -43.40 8.86 -1.93
CA GLN A 80 -42.95 7.64 -2.56
C GLN A 80 -41.51 7.79 -3.10
N ARG A 81 -41.20 8.89 -3.80
CA ARG A 81 -39.84 9.11 -4.34
C ARG A 81 -38.77 9.19 -3.26
N TYR A 82 -39.06 9.84 -2.13
CA TYR A 82 -38.12 9.93 -1.02
C TYR A 82 -37.96 8.61 -0.29
N TYR A 83 -39.05 7.88 -0.07
CA TYR A 83 -39.00 6.57 0.55
C TYR A 83 -38.16 5.59 -0.28
N GLU A 84 -38.45 5.47 -1.58
CA GLU A 84 -37.68 4.61 -2.50
C GLU A 84 -36.18 4.98 -2.50
N LYS A 85 -35.87 6.27 -2.45
CA LYS A 85 -34.50 6.74 -2.44
C LYS A 85 -33.77 6.44 -1.12
N LEU A 86 -34.45 6.61 0.00
CA LEU A 86 -33.92 6.23 1.31
C LEU A 86 -33.69 4.72 1.42
N LYS A 87 -34.65 3.93 0.92
CA LYS A 87 -34.54 2.46 0.86
C LYS A 87 -33.34 2.03 0.02
N GLU A 88 -33.20 2.59 -1.19
CA GLU A 88 -32.04 2.38 -2.06
C GLU A 88 -30.71 2.68 -1.36
N TYR A 89 -30.62 3.78 -0.63
CA TYR A 89 -29.42 4.17 0.09
C TYR A 89 -29.11 3.26 1.27
N THR A 90 -30.13 2.84 2.00
CA THR A 90 -29.99 1.91 3.12
C THR A 90 -29.45 0.56 2.64
N GLU A 91 -30.01 0.03 1.55
CA GLU A 91 -29.55 -1.24 0.94
C GLU A 91 -28.12 -1.13 0.41
N LYS A 92 -27.80 -0.05 -0.31
CA LYS A 92 -26.42 0.20 -0.77
C LYS A 92 -25.42 0.33 0.39
N LEU A 93 -25.82 0.99 1.46
CA LEU A 93 -24.94 1.12 2.64
C LEU A 93 -24.67 -0.23 3.29
N LYS A 94 -25.70 -1.08 3.43
CA LYS A 94 -25.53 -2.48 3.91
C LYS A 94 -24.59 -3.27 3.01
N GLU A 95 -24.75 -3.14 1.70
CA GLU A 95 -23.88 -3.81 0.73
C GLU A 95 -22.44 -3.32 0.85
N TYR A 96 -22.20 -2.01 1.00
CA TYR A 96 -20.87 -1.46 1.18
C TYR A 96 -20.22 -1.91 2.50
N VAL A 97 -20.94 -1.90 3.60
CA VAL A 97 -20.43 -2.41 4.89
C VAL A 97 -20.03 -3.87 4.77
N LYS A 98 -20.84 -4.71 4.11
CA LYS A 98 -20.50 -6.11 3.82
C LYS A 98 -19.23 -6.23 2.96
N LYS A 99 -19.11 -5.42 1.91
CA LYS A 99 -17.92 -5.41 1.04
C LYS A 99 -16.66 -4.97 1.79
N ILE A 100 -16.76 -3.95 2.64
CA ILE A 100 -15.65 -3.47 3.49
C ILE A 100 -15.23 -4.56 4.48
N TRP A 101 -16.19 -5.26 5.08
CA TRP A 101 -15.92 -6.36 5.98
C TRP A 101 -15.16 -7.52 5.29
N ILE A 102 -15.58 -7.90 4.06
CA ILE A 102 -14.88 -8.91 3.25
C ILE A 102 -13.45 -8.43 2.89
N CYS A 103 -13.31 -7.16 2.55
CA CYS A 103 -12.03 -6.57 2.16
C CYS A 103 -11.04 -6.56 3.33
N GLY A 104 -11.52 -6.26 4.54
CA GLY A 104 -10.68 -6.07 5.71
C GLY A 104 -9.91 -4.74 5.69
N PRO A 105 -9.13 -4.44 6.75
CA PRO A 105 -8.46 -3.14 6.91
C PRO A 105 -7.25 -2.94 5.99
N GLU A 106 -6.65 -4.01 5.51
CA GLU A 106 -5.35 -3.99 4.81
C GLU A 106 -5.47 -4.05 3.28
N ARG A 107 -6.68 -4.34 2.77
CA ARG A 107 -6.95 -4.42 1.33
C ARG A 107 -7.93 -3.35 0.89
N ASN A 108 -7.88 -3.01 -0.38
CA ASN A 108 -8.84 -2.08 -0.99
C ASN A 108 -9.70 -2.72 -2.08
N SER A 109 -9.53 -4.01 -2.31
CA SER A 109 -10.27 -4.76 -3.31
C SER A 109 -10.24 -6.26 -3.03
N TYR A 110 -11.24 -6.97 -3.54
CA TYR A 110 -11.31 -8.42 -3.52
C TYR A 110 -12.03 -8.92 -4.77
N SER A 111 -11.77 -10.15 -5.18
CA SER A 111 -12.45 -10.78 -6.31
C SER A 111 -13.79 -11.40 -5.90
N LYS A 112 -14.81 -11.26 -6.73
CA LYS A 112 -16.12 -11.90 -6.50
C LYS A 112 -16.05 -13.41 -6.47
N THR A 113 -15.12 -14.01 -7.22
CA THR A 113 -14.96 -15.47 -7.33
C THR A 113 -14.02 -16.05 -6.27
N ASP A 114 -13.13 -15.22 -5.71
CA ASP A 114 -12.21 -15.57 -4.65
C ASP A 114 -12.02 -14.36 -3.72
N HIS A 115 -12.76 -14.33 -2.62
CA HIS A 115 -12.76 -13.20 -1.69
C HIS A 115 -11.40 -12.96 -1.03
N ASP A 116 -10.51 -13.94 -1.05
CA ASP A 116 -9.17 -13.80 -0.49
C ASP A 116 -8.17 -13.21 -1.51
N ALA A 117 -8.46 -13.28 -2.81
CA ALA A 117 -7.61 -12.69 -3.84
C ALA A 117 -7.81 -11.17 -3.92
N THR A 118 -6.72 -10.45 -4.07
CA THR A 118 -6.70 -8.99 -4.24
C THR A 118 -6.40 -8.65 -5.69
N PHE A 119 -7.02 -7.60 -6.24
CA PHE A 119 -6.68 -7.13 -7.59
C PHE A 119 -5.31 -6.47 -7.61
N MET A 120 -4.40 -7.00 -8.42
CA MET A 120 -3.01 -6.57 -8.56
C MET A 120 -2.63 -6.40 -10.03
N ARG A 121 -1.68 -5.50 -10.30
CA ARG A 121 -1.08 -5.37 -11.62
C ARG A 121 -0.04 -6.48 -11.81
N MET A 122 -0.20 -7.25 -12.86
CA MET A 122 0.75 -8.33 -13.20
C MET A 122 1.86 -7.78 -14.09
N LYS A 123 3.11 -8.25 -13.88
CA LYS A 123 4.26 -7.86 -14.73
C LYS A 123 4.07 -8.23 -16.21
N LYS A 124 3.37 -9.34 -16.47
CA LYS A 124 2.97 -9.75 -17.82
C LYS A 124 1.46 -9.72 -17.88
N ASP A 125 0.95 -8.76 -18.62
CA ASP A 125 -0.46 -8.69 -18.96
C ASP A 125 -0.68 -9.47 -20.26
N TYR A 126 -1.39 -10.60 -20.16
CA TYR A 126 -1.71 -11.43 -21.29
C TYR A 126 -2.71 -10.78 -22.24
N MET A 127 -3.47 -9.82 -21.77
CA MET A 127 -4.48 -9.08 -22.54
C MET A 127 -3.93 -7.78 -23.13
N GLY A 128 -2.75 -7.33 -22.69
CA GLY A 128 -2.11 -6.10 -23.15
C GLY A 128 -2.88 -4.81 -22.84
N ASN A 129 -3.80 -4.84 -21.87
CA ASN A 129 -4.70 -3.73 -21.56
C ASN A 129 -4.52 -3.17 -20.15
N ASP A 130 -3.43 -3.51 -19.47
CA ASP A 130 -3.09 -3.07 -18.11
C ASP A 130 -4.16 -3.37 -17.04
N GLN A 131 -5.01 -4.36 -17.26
CA GLN A 131 -6.04 -4.75 -16.29
C GLN A 131 -5.43 -5.32 -15.00
N LEU A 132 -6.07 -4.97 -13.90
CA LEU A 132 -5.78 -5.60 -12.61
C LEU A 132 -6.40 -6.99 -12.58
N LEU A 133 -5.62 -7.99 -12.20
CA LEU A 133 -6.07 -9.39 -12.08
C LEU A 133 -6.13 -9.82 -10.61
N PRO A 134 -7.08 -10.70 -10.23
CA PRO A 134 -7.10 -11.31 -8.92
C PRO A 134 -5.84 -12.12 -8.69
N ALA A 135 -5.10 -11.82 -7.63
CA ALA A 135 -3.82 -12.44 -7.35
C ALA A 135 -3.51 -12.51 -5.85
N TYR A 136 -2.50 -13.29 -5.53
CA TYR A 136 -1.86 -13.38 -4.23
C TYR A 136 -0.41 -12.92 -4.35
N ASN A 137 0.10 -12.27 -3.33
CA ASN A 137 1.51 -11.92 -3.22
C ASN A 137 2.26 -13.07 -2.54
N ILE A 138 3.10 -13.76 -3.32
CA ILE A 138 3.84 -14.93 -2.87
C ILE A 138 5.28 -14.51 -2.60
N GLN A 139 5.68 -14.56 -1.33
CA GLN A 139 7.00 -14.25 -0.85
C GLN A 139 7.80 -15.53 -0.62
N ILE A 140 9.04 -15.56 -1.11
CA ILE A 140 9.95 -16.69 -0.96
C ILE A 140 11.30 -16.16 -0.49
N GLY A 141 11.76 -16.67 0.64
CA GLY A 141 13.15 -16.53 1.09
C GLY A 141 13.95 -17.74 0.65
N ALA A 142 15.02 -17.54 -0.12
CA ALA A 142 15.92 -18.60 -0.57
C ALA A 142 17.28 -18.47 0.10
N ALA A 143 17.86 -19.62 0.48
CA ALA A 143 19.21 -19.73 1.00
C ALA A 143 19.84 -20.98 0.43
N ASP A 144 21.08 -20.88 -0.06
CA ASP A 144 21.83 -21.99 -0.66
C ASP A 144 21.04 -22.75 -1.75
N GLU A 145 20.31 -22.04 -2.59
CA GLU A 145 19.40 -22.52 -3.63
C GLU A 145 18.15 -23.26 -3.15
N TYR A 146 17.93 -23.41 -1.84
CA TYR A 146 16.73 -23.96 -1.25
C TYR A 146 15.74 -22.85 -0.89
N ILE A 147 14.47 -23.18 -0.94
CA ILE A 147 13.43 -22.32 -0.39
C ILE A 147 13.40 -22.56 1.13
N ALA A 148 13.85 -21.54 1.89
CA ALA A 148 13.91 -21.59 3.33
C ALA A 148 12.59 -21.17 3.99
N VAL A 149 11.93 -20.15 3.46
CA VAL A 149 10.68 -19.62 4.02
C VAL A 149 9.74 -19.19 2.91
N ILE A 150 8.46 -19.34 3.16
CA ILE A 150 7.38 -18.96 2.24
C ILE A 150 6.33 -18.20 3.03
N ASP A 151 5.83 -17.12 2.44
CA ASP A 151 4.65 -16.45 2.93
C ASP A 151 3.73 -16.07 1.78
N VAL A 152 2.43 -16.26 1.96
CA VAL A 152 1.40 -15.90 0.96
C VAL A 152 0.52 -14.84 1.55
N LYS A 153 0.55 -13.66 0.95
CA LYS A 153 -0.16 -12.48 1.43
C LYS A 153 -1.17 -11.97 0.40
N GLN A 154 -2.06 -11.16 0.90
CA GLN A 154 -3.08 -10.46 0.10
C GLN A 154 -2.67 -9.01 -0.19
N TYR A 155 -1.49 -8.58 0.28
CA TYR A 155 -0.95 -7.23 0.08
C TYR A 155 -0.50 -7.01 -1.36
N ARG A 156 -0.76 -5.82 -1.88
CA ARG A 156 -0.31 -5.45 -3.23
C ARG A 156 1.14 -5.01 -3.29
N SER A 157 1.68 -4.55 -2.16
CA SER A 157 3.04 -4.05 -2.03
C SER A 157 3.93 -5.07 -1.34
N ASP A 158 5.13 -5.25 -1.87
CA ASP A 158 6.15 -6.08 -1.26
C ASP A 158 6.71 -5.47 0.04
N MET A 159 6.62 -4.13 0.19
CA MET A 159 7.06 -3.43 1.40
C MET A 159 6.40 -3.99 2.66
N ASP A 160 5.10 -4.29 2.59
CA ASP A 160 4.32 -4.77 3.73
C ASP A 160 4.52 -6.27 3.99
N CYS A 161 5.16 -6.98 3.04
CA CYS A 161 5.42 -8.41 3.13
C CYS A 161 6.73 -8.75 3.83
N PHE A 162 7.67 -7.80 3.94
CA PHE A 162 9.01 -8.06 4.48
C PHE A 162 8.99 -8.50 5.95
N VAL A 163 8.41 -7.69 6.81
CA VAL A 163 8.34 -7.98 8.25
C VAL A 163 7.66 -9.32 8.53
N PRO A 164 6.45 -9.61 7.99
CA PRO A 164 5.82 -10.92 8.17
C PRO A 164 6.67 -12.11 7.70
N LEU A 165 7.43 -11.94 6.62
CA LEU A 165 8.32 -13.00 6.13
C LEU A 165 9.49 -13.25 7.09
N MET A 166 10.09 -12.18 7.64
CA MET A 166 11.18 -12.27 8.60
C MET A 166 10.73 -12.88 9.94
N GLU A 167 9.55 -12.52 10.43
CA GLU A 167 8.96 -13.13 11.62
C GLU A 167 8.73 -14.62 11.41
N LYS A 168 8.21 -15.01 10.27
CA LYS A 168 8.00 -16.41 9.92
C LYS A 168 9.32 -17.19 9.80
N PHE A 169 10.36 -16.55 9.27
CA PHE A 169 11.71 -17.13 9.26
C PHE A 169 12.22 -17.39 10.68
N ARG A 170 12.07 -16.39 11.57
CA ARG A 170 12.43 -16.52 12.97
C ARG A 170 11.66 -17.62 13.68
N GLU A 171 10.36 -17.73 13.45
CA GLU A 171 9.53 -18.81 14.01
C GLU A 171 10.04 -20.19 13.60
N LEU A 172 10.50 -20.35 12.36
CA LEU A 172 10.99 -21.63 11.84
C LEU A 172 12.40 -21.97 12.31
N TYR A 173 13.29 -21.00 12.44
CA TYR A 173 14.72 -21.23 12.66
C TYR A 173 15.23 -20.72 14.01
N GLY A 174 14.45 -19.94 14.77
CA GLY A 174 14.85 -19.41 16.08
C GLY A 174 15.73 -18.15 16.03
N PHE A 175 16.09 -17.66 14.83
CA PHE A 175 16.94 -16.47 14.64
C PHE A 175 16.50 -15.67 13.40
N TYR A 176 16.97 -14.41 13.31
CA TYR A 176 16.79 -13.60 12.10
C TYR A 176 17.98 -13.76 11.15
N PRO A 177 17.79 -13.67 9.83
CA PRO A 177 18.90 -13.70 8.88
C PRO A 177 19.77 -12.45 9.04
N LYS A 178 21.08 -12.62 9.14
CA LYS A 178 21.99 -11.48 9.27
C LYS A 178 21.97 -10.56 8.05
N TYR A 179 21.85 -11.13 6.86
CA TYR A 179 21.93 -10.44 5.57
C TYR A 179 20.65 -10.66 4.73
N PRO A 180 19.52 -10.01 5.05
CA PRO A 180 18.33 -10.10 4.22
C PRO A 180 18.55 -9.28 2.94
N VAL A 181 18.72 -9.97 1.81
CA VAL A 181 18.95 -9.35 0.51
C VAL A 181 17.66 -9.35 -0.31
N ALA A 182 17.15 -8.17 -0.63
CA ALA A 182 15.91 -8.03 -1.37
C ALA A 182 16.00 -6.93 -2.43
N ASP A 183 15.01 -6.87 -3.32
CA ASP A 183 14.96 -5.84 -4.35
C ASP A 183 14.39 -4.50 -3.83
N ALA A 184 14.27 -3.53 -4.74
CA ALA A 184 13.81 -2.19 -4.39
C ALA A 184 12.36 -2.12 -3.91
N GLY A 185 11.57 -3.16 -4.13
CA GLY A 185 10.18 -3.25 -3.66
C GLY A 185 10.06 -3.34 -2.14
N TYR A 186 11.14 -3.77 -1.46
CA TYR A 186 11.16 -3.94 0.00
C TYR A 186 11.78 -2.77 0.75
N GLY A 187 12.57 -1.92 0.07
CA GLY A 187 13.28 -0.81 0.70
C GLY A 187 12.35 0.28 1.17
N SER A 188 12.12 0.34 2.47
CA SER A 188 11.29 1.36 3.11
C SER A 188 11.84 1.73 4.49
N TYR A 189 11.46 2.92 4.98
CA TYR A 189 11.83 3.36 6.32
C TYR A 189 11.48 2.31 7.38
N ASN A 190 10.24 1.79 7.36
CA ASN A 190 9.79 0.81 8.34
C ASN A 190 10.64 -0.47 8.31
N ASN A 191 10.96 -0.96 7.13
CA ASN A 191 11.75 -2.20 6.99
C ASN A 191 13.21 -1.99 7.40
N TYR A 192 13.78 -0.80 7.18
CA TYR A 192 15.13 -0.49 7.64
C TYR A 192 15.24 -0.36 9.16
N ILE A 193 14.27 0.30 9.81
CA ILE A 193 14.21 0.34 11.28
C ILE A 193 14.02 -1.05 11.85
N TYR A 194 13.11 -1.84 11.27
CA TYR A 194 12.92 -3.22 11.69
C TYR A 194 14.21 -4.05 11.59
N CYS A 195 14.98 -3.91 10.51
CA CYS A 195 16.30 -4.56 10.41
C CYS A 195 17.23 -4.12 11.53
N GLN A 196 17.30 -2.84 11.82
CA GLN A 196 18.14 -2.28 12.85
C GLN A 196 17.78 -2.79 14.25
N GLU A 197 16.49 -2.84 14.60
CA GLU A 197 15.98 -3.35 15.88
C GLU A 197 16.29 -4.84 16.10
N HIS A 198 16.41 -5.61 15.00
CA HIS A 198 16.62 -7.06 15.08
C HIS A 198 18.03 -7.50 14.68
N GLY A 199 18.98 -6.57 14.61
CA GLY A 199 20.39 -6.87 14.30
C GLY A 199 20.65 -7.39 12.89
N MET A 200 19.75 -7.08 11.95
CA MET A 200 19.89 -7.42 10.53
C MET A 200 20.57 -6.26 9.79
N GLU A 201 21.51 -6.57 8.92
CA GLU A 201 22.16 -5.57 8.07
C GLU A 201 21.28 -5.23 6.86
N LYS A 202 21.33 -3.97 6.40
CA LYS A 202 20.44 -3.45 5.37
C LYS A 202 21.02 -3.67 3.96
N TYR A 203 20.60 -4.74 3.27
CA TYR A 203 20.97 -5.06 1.89
C TYR A 203 19.78 -5.01 0.92
N MET A 204 18.77 -4.23 1.24
CA MET A 204 17.60 -4.01 0.38
C MET A 204 17.73 -2.66 -0.33
N LYS A 205 17.62 -2.66 -1.66
CA LYS A 205 17.57 -1.41 -2.43
C LYS A 205 16.32 -0.61 -2.09
N PHE A 206 16.39 0.73 -2.20
CA PHE A 206 15.22 1.60 -2.17
C PHE A 206 14.78 2.00 -3.59
N PRO A 207 13.54 2.49 -3.79
CA PRO A 207 13.00 2.74 -5.12
C PRO A 207 13.87 3.65 -6.02
N MET A 208 14.58 4.62 -5.42
CA MET A 208 15.44 5.56 -6.16
C MET A 208 16.90 5.16 -6.22
N TYR A 209 17.26 3.96 -5.73
CA TYR A 209 18.65 3.48 -5.64
C TYR A 209 19.44 3.61 -6.96
N LYS A 210 18.84 3.21 -8.09
CA LYS A 210 19.50 3.29 -9.40
C LYS A 210 19.83 4.73 -9.77
N LYS A 211 18.93 5.68 -9.50
CA LYS A 211 19.15 7.10 -9.77
C LYS A 211 20.22 7.69 -8.87
N GLU A 212 20.19 7.33 -7.58
CA GLU A 212 21.21 7.80 -6.62
C GLU A 212 22.62 7.29 -6.93
N THR A 213 22.76 6.07 -7.47
CA THR A 213 24.09 5.46 -7.66
C THR A 213 24.62 5.52 -9.10
N LYS A 214 23.76 5.69 -10.12
CA LYS A 214 24.15 5.58 -11.53
C LYS A 214 23.86 6.84 -12.35
N GLU A 215 22.93 7.69 -11.93
CA GLU A 215 22.59 8.92 -12.66
C GLU A 215 23.25 10.12 -11.99
N LYS A 216 24.45 10.48 -12.45
CA LYS A 216 25.26 11.58 -11.91
C LYS A 216 24.49 12.89 -11.86
N GLU A 217 23.76 13.24 -12.92
CA GLU A 217 22.92 14.43 -12.99
C GLU A 217 21.85 14.49 -11.89
N TYR A 218 21.30 13.32 -11.54
CA TYR A 218 20.33 13.24 -10.44
C TYR A 218 21.00 13.36 -9.07
N HIS A 219 22.08 12.62 -8.84
CA HIS A 219 22.78 12.60 -7.56
C HIS A 219 23.41 13.95 -7.23
N GLU A 220 24.11 14.56 -8.19
CA GLU A 220 24.81 15.83 -8.01
C GLU A 220 23.92 17.08 -8.24
N ASN A 221 22.64 16.91 -8.52
CA ASN A 221 21.74 18.03 -8.77
C ASN A 221 21.71 19.00 -7.57
N PRO A 222 22.24 20.22 -7.71
CA PRO A 222 22.36 21.15 -6.60
C PRO A 222 21.02 21.64 -6.04
N PHE A 223 19.93 21.45 -6.80
CA PHE A 223 18.60 21.86 -6.38
C PHE A 223 17.86 20.80 -5.57
N ARG A 224 18.43 19.63 -5.33
CA ARG A 224 17.87 18.64 -4.40
C ARG A 224 18.13 19.07 -2.96
N ALA A 225 17.11 18.97 -2.11
CA ALA A 225 17.21 19.38 -0.71
C ALA A 225 18.32 18.66 0.06
N VAL A 226 18.62 17.41 -0.29
CA VAL A 226 19.70 16.61 0.32
C VAL A 226 21.09 17.19 0.03
N ASN A 227 21.25 17.94 -1.07
CA ASN A 227 22.50 18.56 -1.50
C ASN A 227 22.63 20.01 -1.02
N PHE A 228 21.65 20.53 -0.27
CA PHE A 228 21.74 21.87 0.31
C PHE A 228 22.76 21.90 1.44
N LYS A 229 23.57 22.96 1.48
CA LYS A 229 24.56 23.14 2.55
C LYS A 229 23.86 23.39 3.89
N PRO A 230 24.27 22.75 4.97
CA PRO A 230 23.76 23.09 6.30
C PRO A 230 24.25 24.48 6.71
N GLY A 231 23.34 25.32 7.21
CA GLY A 231 23.68 26.59 7.82
C GLY A 231 23.91 26.45 9.33
N PRO A 232 24.55 27.47 9.99
CA PRO A 232 24.91 27.39 11.41
C PRO A 232 23.71 27.25 12.36
N ASP A 233 22.55 27.73 11.98
CA ASP A 233 21.35 27.74 12.83
C ASP A 233 20.35 26.60 12.50
N GLY A 234 20.85 25.48 11.98
CA GLY A 234 19.99 24.38 11.53
C GLY A 234 19.20 24.70 10.25
N THR A 235 19.47 25.83 9.62
CA THR A 235 18.93 26.23 8.31
C THR A 235 19.58 25.42 7.19
N LEU A 236 18.98 25.44 5.99
CA LEU A 236 19.58 24.91 4.79
C LEU A 236 19.88 26.05 3.82
N ILE A 237 20.99 26.00 3.14
CA ILE A 237 21.42 27.03 2.19
C ILE A 237 21.30 26.47 0.77
N CYS A 238 20.50 27.11 -0.07
CA CYS A 238 20.34 26.70 -1.47
C CYS A 238 21.56 27.13 -2.34
N PRO A 239 21.67 26.65 -3.59
CA PRO A 239 22.79 27.03 -4.49
C PRO A 239 22.95 28.51 -4.75
N TRP A 240 21.88 29.29 -4.59
CA TRP A 240 21.93 30.79 -4.70
C TRP A 240 22.31 31.50 -3.39
N GLY A 241 22.65 30.74 -2.33
CA GLY A 241 23.03 31.31 -1.03
C GLY A 241 21.84 31.74 -0.15
N LYS A 242 20.60 31.55 -0.57
CA LYS A 242 19.42 31.89 0.25
C LYS A 242 19.15 30.82 1.31
N LYS A 243 18.73 31.30 2.50
CA LYS A 243 18.43 30.44 3.64
C LYS A 243 17.02 29.83 3.52
N PHE A 244 16.94 28.56 3.85
CA PHE A 244 15.68 27.86 4.08
C PHE A 244 15.51 27.68 5.58
N ARG A 245 14.49 28.29 6.16
CA ARG A 245 14.16 28.19 7.58
C ARG A 245 13.22 27.03 7.81
N PHE A 246 13.37 26.39 8.96
CA PHE A 246 12.45 25.40 9.44
C PHE A 246 11.03 25.98 9.54
N ALA A 247 10.05 25.32 8.93
CA ALA A 247 8.65 25.72 8.95
C ALA A 247 7.83 24.87 9.93
N TYR A 248 7.82 23.56 9.75
CA TYR A 248 7.11 22.64 10.61
C TYR A 248 7.59 21.19 10.43
N ARG A 249 7.19 20.32 11.36
CA ARG A 249 7.29 18.87 11.25
C ARG A 249 5.94 18.26 10.99
N LYS A 250 5.93 17.20 10.20
CA LYS A 250 4.72 16.43 9.90
C LYS A 250 4.98 14.95 10.07
N ALA A 251 4.12 14.28 10.84
CA ALA A 251 4.14 12.83 10.95
C ALA A 251 3.69 12.19 9.63
N VAL A 252 4.41 11.17 9.19
CA VAL A 252 4.07 10.39 7.98
C VAL A 252 2.99 9.39 8.31
N LYS A 253 1.87 9.45 7.60
CA LYS A 253 0.76 8.51 7.79
C LYS A 253 1.18 7.08 7.45
N GLY A 254 0.65 6.10 8.18
CA GLY A 254 0.96 4.68 7.95
C GLY A 254 2.35 4.24 8.38
N ASN A 255 3.07 5.09 9.11
CA ASN A 255 4.37 4.75 9.67
C ASN A 255 4.22 4.10 11.05
N ARG A 256 4.91 2.97 11.27
CA ARG A 256 4.87 2.22 12.54
C ARG A 256 5.85 2.75 13.59
N TYR A 257 6.90 3.47 13.14
CA TYR A 257 8.04 3.90 13.96
C TYR A 257 8.09 5.43 14.15
N GLY A 258 6.97 6.13 13.99
CA GLY A 258 6.89 7.55 14.28
C GLY A 258 7.68 8.46 13.32
N ARG A 259 7.93 8.02 12.09
CA ARG A 259 8.66 8.81 11.09
C ARG A 259 8.08 10.21 10.95
N GLN A 260 8.95 11.21 11.04
CA GLN A 260 8.61 12.61 10.83
C GLN A 260 9.34 13.17 9.62
N GLU A 261 8.73 14.09 8.94
CA GLU A 261 9.32 14.87 7.85
C GLU A 261 9.42 16.32 8.27
N GLU A 262 10.59 16.90 8.05
CA GLU A 262 10.86 18.31 8.32
C GLU A 262 10.67 19.11 7.06
N TYR A 263 9.90 20.19 7.17
CA TYR A 263 9.64 21.11 6.06
C TYR A 263 10.38 22.42 6.28
N TYR A 264 11.12 22.84 5.27
CA TYR A 264 11.89 24.08 5.26
C TYR A 264 11.40 24.97 4.13
N THR A 265 11.21 26.25 4.40
CA THR A 265 10.76 27.24 3.41
C THR A 265 11.85 28.26 3.14
N CYS A 266 12.09 28.56 1.87
CA CYS A 266 13.01 29.62 1.46
C CYS A 266 12.52 30.98 1.94
N GLU A 267 13.41 31.82 2.45
CA GLU A 267 13.07 33.17 2.90
C GLU A 267 12.54 34.01 1.74
N ASP A 268 13.26 34.01 0.62
CA ASP A 268 12.88 34.73 -0.56
C ASP A 268 13.41 34.05 -1.84
N CYS A 269 12.51 33.76 -2.75
CA CYS A 269 12.81 33.25 -4.09
C CYS A 269 12.57 34.31 -5.19
N GLY A 270 12.31 35.55 -4.82
CA GLY A 270 12.16 36.66 -5.78
C GLY A 270 13.48 36.93 -6.49
N GLY A 271 13.45 37.21 -7.80
CA GLY A 271 14.64 37.51 -8.60
C GLY A 271 15.70 36.40 -8.71
N CYS A 272 15.34 35.15 -8.31
CA CYS A 272 16.28 34.04 -8.37
C CYS A 272 16.60 33.64 -9.82
N PRO A 273 17.88 33.64 -10.26
CA PRO A 273 18.27 33.30 -11.63
C PRO A 273 18.00 31.80 -11.94
N TYR A 274 17.89 30.97 -10.92
CA TYR A 274 17.64 29.54 -11.04
C TYR A 274 16.16 29.15 -10.85
N LYS A 275 15.24 30.14 -10.95
CA LYS A 275 13.81 29.92 -10.69
C LYS A 275 13.24 28.76 -11.52
N GLU A 276 13.51 28.71 -12.80
CA GLU A 276 13.00 27.71 -13.74
C GLU A 276 13.51 26.30 -13.44
N GLN A 277 14.77 26.15 -13.06
CA GLN A 277 15.40 24.88 -12.74
C GLN A 277 15.03 24.38 -11.34
N CYS A 278 14.75 25.32 -10.43
CA CYS A 278 14.55 25.05 -9.01
C CYS A 278 13.10 24.78 -8.63
N LYS A 279 12.14 25.54 -9.18
CA LYS A 279 10.71 25.47 -8.80
C LYS A 279 9.78 25.89 -9.92
N LYS A 280 8.59 25.28 -9.96
CA LYS A 280 7.51 25.68 -10.89
C LYS A 280 6.58 26.78 -10.35
N PRO A 281 6.11 26.75 -9.07
CA PRO A 281 5.17 27.75 -8.57
C PRO A 281 5.84 29.08 -8.22
N ASP A 282 5.07 30.18 -8.25
CA ASP A 282 5.57 31.53 -7.91
C ASP A 282 5.85 31.76 -6.42
N LYS A 283 5.27 30.93 -5.56
CA LYS A 283 5.50 31.00 -4.10
C LYS A 283 6.92 30.60 -3.74
N ASN A 284 7.41 31.02 -2.56
CA ASN A 284 8.69 30.58 -2.03
C ASN A 284 8.76 29.05 -1.99
N ARG A 285 9.93 28.50 -2.37
CA ARG A 285 10.12 27.05 -2.41
C ARG A 285 10.09 26.47 -1.01
N MET A 286 9.32 25.38 -0.87
CA MET A 286 9.34 24.53 0.31
C MET A 286 10.01 23.22 -0.04
N VAL A 287 10.89 22.71 0.83
CA VAL A 287 11.55 21.43 0.69
C VAL A 287 11.25 20.55 1.90
N CYS A 288 11.14 19.26 1.65
CA CYS A 288 10.97 18.25 2.69
C CYS A 288 12.29 17.50 2.88
N VAL A 289 12.72 17.35 4.12
CA VAL A 289 13.94 16.64 4.50
C VAL A 289 13.62 15.62 5.56
N ASN A 290 14.16 14.42 5.40
CA ASN A 290 14.19 13.40 6.44
C ASN A 290 15.63 12.93 6.58
N ARG A 291 16.33 13.47 7.57
CA ARG A 291 17.77 13.19 7.78
C ARG A 291 18.02 11.74 8.14
N GLU A 292 17.18 11.17 8.99
CA GLU A 292 17.28 9.77 9.42
C GLU A 292 17.17 8.80 8.22
N LEU A 293 16.15 9.00 7.37
CA LEU A 293 16.00 8.20 6.16
C LEU A 293 17.17 8.41 5.18
N SER A 294 17.71 9.64 5.08
CA SER A 294 18.86 9.93 4.23
C SER A 294 20.11 9.17 4.73
N CYS A 295 20.35 9.13 6.05
CA CYS A 295 21.45 8.35 6.64
C CYS A 295 21.25 6.85 6.36
N MET A 296 20.04 6.31 6.50
CA MET A 296 19.76 4.91 6.18
C MET A 296 20.00 4.59 4.70
N TYR A 297 19.63 5.50 3.80
CA TYR A 297 19.89 5.32 2.37
C TYR A 297 21.38 5.32 2.07
N GLN A 298 22.15 6.18 2.71
CA GLN A 298 23.59 6.22 2.58
C GLN A 298 24.21 4.92 3.07
N GLU A 299 23.84 4.44 4.26
CA GLU A 299 24.26 3.13 4.78
C GLU A 299 23.94 1.98 3.81
N VAL A 300 22.74 1.97 3.23
CA VAL A 300 22.36 0.96 2.25
C VAL A 300 23.20 1.03 0.98
N VAL A 301 23.54 2.24 0.52
CA VAL A 301 24.44 2.41 -0.64
C VAL A 301 25.83 1.88 -0.31
N GLU A 302 26.40 2.25 0.83
CA GLU A 302 27.71 1.79 1.29
C GLU A 302 27.75 0.26 1.40
N ASN A 303 26.74 -0.34 2.06
CA ASN A 303 26.63 -1.79 2.18
C ASN A 303 26.56 -2.47 0.82
N LEU A 304 25.69 -2.02 -0.08
CA LEU A 304 25.48 -2.62 -1.38
C LEU A 304 26.65 -2.42 -2.37
N GLU A 305 27.38 -1.31 -2.28
CA GLU A 305 28.54 -1.04 -3.14
C GLU A 305 29.84 -1.67 -2.60
N SER A 306 29.85 -2.20 -1.37
CA SER A 306 30.96 -2.99 -0.83
C SER A 306 31.18 -4.28 -1.63
N ILE A 307 32.37 -4.87 -1.55
CA ILE A 307 32.69 -6.18 -2.16
C ILE A 307 31.70 -7.24 -1.65
N HIS A 308 31.44 -7.26 -0.35
CA HIS A 308 30.47 -8.17 0.26
C HIS A 308 29.05 -7.97 -0.30
N GLY A 309 28.61 -6.72 -0.40
CA GLY A 309 27.31 -6.37 -0.97
C GLY A 309 27.18 -6.74 -2.45
N ALA A 310 28.24 -6.60 -3.22
CA ALA A 310 28.26 -7.03 -4.62
C ALA A 310 28.07 -8.55 -4.76
N LEU A 311 28.77 -9.34 -3.91
CA LEU A 311 28.61 -10.79 -3.84
C LEU A 311 27.18 -11.20 -3.41
N LEU A 312 26.64 -10.54 -2.39
CA LEU A 312 25.27 -10.81 -1.93
C LEU A 312 24.22 -10.50 -3.01
N ARG A 313 24.38 -9.40 -3.76
CA ARG A 313 23.48 -9.06 -4.90
C ARG A 313 23.56 -10.10 -6.01
N MET A 314 24.76 -10.57 -6.35
CA MET A 314 24.97 -11.62 -7.35
C MET A 314 24.30 -12.91 -6.88
N ASN A 315 24.54 -13.33 -5.63
CA ASN A 315 23.96 -14.53 -5.05
C ASN A 315 22.42 -14.45 -5.01
N ARG A 316 21.85 -13.29 -4.69
CA ARG A 316 20.38 -13.11 -4.76
C ARG A 316 19.83 -13.38 -6.14
N SER A 317 20.48 -12.83 -7.19
CA SER A 317 20.04 -13.07 -8.56
C SER A 317 20.08 -14.56 -8.89
N ILE A 318 21.16 -15.24 -8.54
CA ILE A 318 21.30 -16.69 -8.82
C ILE A 318 20.27 -17.50 -8.01
N GLN A 319 20.11 -17.22 -6.73
CA GLN A 319 19.28 -18.04 -5.85
C GLN A 319 17.79 -17.71 -5.96
N ALA A 320 17.40 -16.45 -5.81
CA ALA A 320 15.99 -16.09 -5.81
C ALA A 320 15.41 -16.08 -7.24
N GLU A 321 16.05 -15.41 -8.19
CA GLU A 321 15.55 -15.36 -9.57
C GLU A 321 15.65 -16.71 -10.27
N GLY A 322 16.72 -17.47 -10.00
CA GLY A 322 16.89 -18.83 -10.47
C GLY A 322 15.80 -19.78 -9.94
N THR A 323 15.44 -19.67 -8.66
CA THR A 323 14.35 -20.44 -8.05
C THR A 323 13.01 -20.14 -8.73
N PHE A 324 12.68 -18.85 -8.90
CA PHE A 324 11.47 -18.47 -9.62
C PHE A 324 11.50 -18.87 -11.10
N GLY A 325 12.69 -18.83 -11.73
CA GLY A 325 12.90 -19.29 -13.10
C GLY A 325 12.54 -20.77 -13.26
N ILE A 326 13.12 -21.63 -12.43
CA ILE A 326 12.84 -23.08 -12.42
C ILE A 326 11.34 -23.35 -12.21
N ILE A 327 10.73 -22.73 -11.20
CA ILE A 327 9.31 -22.96 -10.89
C ILE A 327 8.43 -22.49 -12.06
N LYS A 328 8.63 -21.29 -12.57
CA LYS A 328 7.73 -20.69 -13.57
C LYS A 328 7.96 -21.17 -15.00
N TYR A 329 9.21 -21.43 -15.39
CA TYR A 329 9.56 -21.73 -16.77
C TYR A 329 9.89 -23.21 -16.98
N ASP A 330 10.76 -23.79 -16.18
CA ASP A 330 11.14 -25.19 -16.35
C ASP A 330 10.04 -26.15 -15.91
N ARG A 331 9.27 -25.76 -14.87
CA ARG A 331 8.13 -26.55 -14.32
C ARG A 331 6.76 -26.05 -14.77
N TRP A 332 6.71 -24.99 -15.59
CA TRP A 332 5.47 -24.41 -16.13
C TRP A 332 4.43 -23.99 -15.08
N TYR A 333 4.83 -23.85 -13.82
CA TYR A 333 3.96 -23.39 -12.76
C TYR A 333 3.83 -21.88 -12.77
N LYS A 334 3.04 -21.34 -13.72
CA LYS A 334 2.90 -19.91 -13.97
C LYS A 334 1.74 -19.27 -13.20
N ARG A 335 0.79 -20.08 -12.74
CA ARG A 335 -0.43 -19.62 -12.05
C ARG A 335 -0.82 -20.57 -10.95
N VAL A 336 -1.33 -20.03 -9.84
CA VAL A 336 -2.00 -20.83 -8.80
C VAL A 336 -3.32 -21.38 -9.34
N VAL A 337 -3.61 -22.62 -9.01
CA VAL A 337 -4.82 -23.34 -9.45
C VAL A 337 -5.92 -23.24 -8.41
N ARG A 338 -5.54 -23.18 -7.14
CA ARG A 338 -6.48 -23.18 -6.02
C ARG A 338 -6.97 -21.77 -5.70
N ARG A 339 -8.11 -21.70 -5.02
CA ARG A 339 -8.72 -20.47 -4.49
C ARG A 339 -8.71 -20.52 -2.97
N LYS A 340 -8.85 -19.36 -2.33
CA LYS A 340 -8.77 -19.09 -0.88
C LYS A 340 -7.34 -19.19 -0.36
N LEU A 341 -6.96 -18.24 0.48
CA LEU A 341 -5.60 -18.05 0.99
C LEU A 341 -5.00 -19.34 1.56
N LYS A 342 -5.74 -20.07 2.41
CA LYS A 342 -5.26 -21.31 3.02
C LYS A 342 -4.92 -22.39 2.00
N ARG A 343 -5.73 -22.53 0.95
CA ARG A 343 -5.52 -23.56 -0.09
C ARG A 343 -4.38 -23.16 -1.04
N VAL A 344 -4.28 -21.88 -1.36
CA VAL A 344 -3.16 -21.33 -2.15
C VAL A 344 -1.86 -21.49 -1.37
N SER A 345 -1.84 -21.17 -0.08
CA SER A 345 -0.65 -21.39 0.75
C SER A 345 -0.21 -22.85 0.74
N LEU A 346 -1.14 -23.80 0.92
CA LEU A 346 -0.82 -25.23 0.85
C LEU A 346 -0.22 -25.61 -0.53
N GLU A 347 -0.81 -25.10 -1.61
CA GLU A 347 -0.31 -25.35 -2.98
C GLU A 347 1.13 -24.85 -3.14
N ILE A 348 1.44 -23.65 -2.66
CA ILE A 348 2.79 -23.09 -2.72
C ILE A 348 3.78 -23.87 -1.84
N TYR A 349 3.37 -24.34 -0.67
CA TYR A 349 4.20 -25.23 0.16
C TYR A 349 4.56 -26.50 -0.58
N LEU A 350 3.59 -27.17 -1.22
CA LEU A 350 3.84 -28.40 -1.98
C LEU A 350 4.79 -28.16 -3.17
N VAL A 351 4.62 -27.08 -3.91
CA VAL A 351 5.53 -26.67 -5.00
C VAL A 351 6.95 -26.47 -4.46
N SER A 352 7.09 -25.83 -3.31
CA SER A 352 8.39 -25.53 -2.70
C SER A 352 9.08 -26.79 -2.16
N ILE A 353 8.33 -27.71 -1.56
CA ILE A 353 8.85 -29.03 -1.16
C ILE A 353 9.39 -29.77 -2.39
N GLY A 354 8.62 -29.81 -3.48
CA GLY A 354 9.04 -30.42 -4.74
C GLY A 354 10.30 -29.76 -5.31
N HIS A 355 10.42 -28.44 -5.24
CA HIS A 355 11.63 -27.71 -5.63
C HIS A 355 12.83 -28.11 -4.78
N ASN A 356 12.68 -28.13 -3.45
CA ASN A 356 13.75 -28.46 -2.53
C ASN A 356 14.24 -29.91 -2.71
N LEU A 357 13.33 -30.87 -2.90
CA LEU A 357 13.68 -32.24 -3.21
C LEU A 357 14.46 -32.37 -4.54
N TYR A 358 14.04 -31.65 -5.57
CA TYR A 358 14.75 -31.59 -6.85
C TYR A 358 16.17 -31.03 -6.70
N LYS A 359 16.34 -29.93 -5.96
CA LYS A 359 17.66 -29.34 -5.67
C LYS A 359 18.54 -30.28 -4.88
N PHE A 360 18.01 -30.92 -3.84
CA PHE A 360 18.71 -31.91 -3.04
C PHE A 360 19.22 -33.06 -3.89
N ARG A 361 18.36 -33.65 -4.71
CA ARG A 361 18.74 -34.74 -5.61
C ARG A 361 19.86 -34.33 -6.57
N ASN A 362 19.77 -33.14 -7.16
CA ASN A 362 20.78 -32.65 -8.10
C ASN A 362 22.12 -32.38 -7.42
N LYS A 363 22.13 -31.80 -6.21
CA LYS A 363 23.37 -31.59 -5.45
C LYS A 363 24.03 -32.92 -5.08
N ARG A 364 23.23 -33.91 -4.65
CA ARG A 364 23.77 -35.27 -4.38
C ARG A 364 24.37 -35.92 -5.62
N LYS A 365 23.72 -35.83 -6.79
CA LYS A 365 24.28 -36.37 -8.04
C LYS A 365 25.59 -35.69 -8.41
N ARG A 366 25.67 -34.37 -8.31
CA ARG A 366 26.92 -33.63 -8.60
C ARG A 366 28.05 -34.02 -7.65
N ALA A 367 27.76 -34.14 -6.35
CA ALA A 367 28.75 -34.60 -5.36
C ALA A 367 29.25 -36.00 -5.66
N ALA A 368 28.38 -36.94 -6.07
CA ALA A 368 28.76 -38.31 -6.44
C ALA A 368 29.55 -38.42 -7.75
N ILE A 369 29.47 -37.42 -8.64
CA ILE A 369 30.28 -37.36 -9.88
C ILE A 369 31.64 -36.73 -9.61
N ALA A 370 31.74 -35.84 -8.61
CA ALA A 370 32.97 -35.14 -8.25
C ALA A 370 33.88 -35.93 -7.29
N ALA A 371 33.34 -36.98 -6.64
CA ALA A 371 34.06 -37.94 -5.81
C ALA A 371 34.56 -39.13 -6.65
#